data_144309dbecfddbcd60aad4924c2450ce
#
_entry.id   144309dbecfddbcd60aad4924c2450ce
#
_cell.length_a   1.000
_cell.length_b   1.000
_cell.length_c   1.000
_cell.angle_alpha   90.00
_cell.angle_beta   90.00
_cell.angle_gamma   90.00
#
_symmetry.space_group_name_H-M   'P 1'
#
loop_
_entity.id
_entity.type
_entity.pdbx_description
1 polymer ?
#
loop_
_entity_poly.entity_id
_entity_poly.type
_entity_poly.pdbx_seq_one_letter_code
_entity_poly.pdbx_strand_id
1 'polypeptide(L)'
;MEHTLPPLPYAMDALAPHISKETLEFHYGKHHQTYVTNLNNLIKGTEFESATLEDIVKKSSGGLFNNAAQVWNHTFYWNGLKPNGGGAPTGAVADAINAKWGSFDAFKEAFTKSCIGNFGSGWTWLVKKGDGSLDIVNTSNAATPLTGADKPLLTCDVWEHAYYIDYRNARPKYLEAFWALVNWDFAAKNLA
;
A
#
# COMPACT_ATOMS: atom_id res chain seq x y z
N MET A 1 19.51 -2.49 14.77
CA MET A 1 19.73 -1.80 13.45
C MET A 1 18.76 -0.63 13.38
N GLU A 2 19.20 0.55 12.95
CA GLU A 2 18.29 1.69 12.79
C GLU A 2 17.53 1.57 11.46
N HIS A 3 16.20 1.65 11.52
CA HIS A 3 15.36 1.72 10.34
C HIS A 3 15.27 3.19 9.87
N THR A 4 15.35 3.40 8.58
CA THR A 4 15.27 4.75 7.97
C THR A 4 14.01 4.87 7.11
N LEU A 5 13.52 6.11 6.95
CA LEU A 5 12.45 6.39 5.99
C LEU A 5 12.99 6.15 4.58
N PRO A 6 12.47 5.15 3.84
CA PRO A 6 12.92 4.91 2.48
C PRO A 6 12.63 6.14 1.59
N PRO A 7 13.55 6.52 0.68
CA PRO A 7 13.29 7.64 -0.23
C PRO A 7 12.10 7.31 -1.15
N LEU A 8 11.30 8.35 -1.46
CA LEU A 8 10.28 8.22 -2.50
C LEU A 8 10.94 7.90 -3.85
N PRO A 9 10.34 7.01 -4.67
CA PRO A 9 10.86 6.71 -6.00
C PRO A 9 10.64 7.83 -7.04
N TYR A 10 10.07 8.97 -6.63
CA TYR A 10 9.76 10.15 -7.43
C TYR A 10 9.79 11.43 -6.57
N ALA A 11 9.78 12.60 -7.21
CA ALA A 11 9.71 13.88 -6.51
C ALA A 11 8.37 14.06 -5.76
N MET A 12 8.37 14.85 -4.69
CA MET A 12 7.20 15.07 -3.82
C MET A 12 5.97 15.63 -4.55
N ASP A 13 6.15 16.30 -5.67
CA ASP A 13 5.10 16.89 -6.50
C ASP A 13 4.77 16.10 -7.76
N ALA A 14 5.46 14.99 -7.97
CA ALA A 14 5.37 14.26 -9.23
C ALA A 14 4.04 13.51 -9.44
N LEU A 15 3.25 13.30 -8.39
CA LEU A 15 1.93 12.67 -8.47
C LEU A 15 0.79 13.66 -8.76
N ALA A 16 1.09 14.97 -8.77
CA ALA A 16 0.11 15.99 -9.15
C ALA A 16 -0.34 15.83 -10.61
N PRO A 17 -1.60 16.15 -10.96
CA PRO A 17 -2.63 16.74 -10.11
C PRO A 17 -3.45 15.74 -9.29
N HIS A 18 -3.12 14.45 -9.32
CA HIS A 18 -3.91 13.36 -8.73
C HIS A 18 -3.74 13.27 -7.20
N ILE A 19 -2.51 13.40 -6.72
CA ILE A 19 -2.17 13.52 -5.30
C ILE A 19 -1.24 14.72 -5.17
N SER A 20 -1.62 15.69 -4.34
CA SER A 20 -0.87 16.94 -4.21
C SER A 20 0.44 16.75 -3.46
N LYS A 21 1.36 17.69 -3.68
CA LYS A 21 2.58 17.82 -2.88
C LYS A 21 2.27 17.96 -1.38
N GLU A 22 1.24 18.73 -1.03
CA GLU A 22 0.81 18.90 0.36
C GLU A 22 0.41 17.58 0.99
N THR A 23 -0.34 16.74 0.28
CA THR A 23 -0.66 15.38 0.76
C THR A 23 0.61 14.57 1.02
N LEU A 24 1.61 14.59 0.14
CA LEU A 24 2.86 13.86 0.35
C LEU A 24 3.70 14.45 1.51
N GLU A 25 3.71 15.77 1.69
CA GLU A 25 4.39 16.42 2.83
C GLU A 25 3.85 15.90 4.18
N PHE A 26 2.54 15.64 4.27
CA PHE A 26 1.94 15.06 5.47
C PHE A 26 2.00 13.54 5.48
N HIS A 27 1.55 12.88 4.41
CA HIS A 27 1.40 11.42 4.37
C HIS A 27 2.76 10.71 4.43
N TYR A 28 3.74 11.14 3.61
CA TYR A 28 5.10 10.61 3.64
C TYR A 28 5.95 11.31 4.72
N GLY A 29 5.98 12.65 4.70
CA GLY A 29 6.91 13.42 5.52
C GLY A 29 6.55 13.49 7.00
N LYS A 30 5.29 13.22 7.38
CA LYS A 30 4.83 13.19 8.78
C LYS A 30 4.37 11.80 9.20
N HIS A 31 3.31 11.25 8.61
CA HIS A 31 2.78 9.96 9.04
C HIS A 31 3.81 8.83 8.89
N HIS A 32 4.33 8.60 7.69
CA HIS A 32 5.31 7.54 7.44
C HIS A 32 6.59 7.75 8.26
N GLN A 33 7.11 8.99 8.33
CA GLN A 33 8.28 9.32 9.16
C GLN A 33 8.03 9.04 10.65
N THR A 34 6.83 9.36 11.15
CA THR A 34 6.49 9.10 12.56
C THR A 34 6.47 7.62 12.88
N TYR A 35 5.95 6.78 11.98
CA TYR A 35 6.00 5.32 12.15
C TYR A 35 7.44 4.80 12.22
N VAL A 36 8.35 5.31 11.39
CA VAL A 36 9.78 4.98 11.43
C VAL A 36 10.40 5.40 12.77
N THR A 37 10.14 6.62 13.22
CA THR A 37 10.64 7.13 14.49
C THR A 37 10.15 6.30 15.67
N ASN A 38 8.85 5.99 15.71
CA ASN A 38 8.25 5.17 16.76
C ASN A 38 8.79 3.74 16.74
N LEU A 39 8.92 3.14 15.56
CA LEU A 39 9.52 1.81 15.40
C LEU A 39 10.91 1.77 16.02
N ASN A 40 11.80 2.72 15.66
CA ASN A 40 13.15 2.79 16.20
C ASN A 40 13.17 2.96 17.73
N ASN A 41 12.22 3.69 18.30
CA ASN A 41 12.12 3.83 19.74
C ASN A 41 11.65 2.54 20.43
N LEU A 42 10.70 1.82 19.82
CA LEU A 42 10.08 0.63 20.38
C LEU A 42 10.97 -0.62 20.31
N ILE A 43 11.90 -0.70 19.34
CA ILE A 43 12.82 -1.86 19.24
C ILE A 43 14.01 -1.80 20.18
N LYS A 44 14.35 -0.62 20.74
CA LYS A 44 15.53 -0.45 21.61
C LYS A 44 15.48 -1.37 22.83
N GLY A 45 16.55 -2.14 23.03
CA GLY A 45 16.66 -3.07 24.14
C GLY A 45 15.75 -4.30 24.06
N THR A 46 15.12 -4.55 22.89
CA THR A 46 14.30 -5.74 22.65
C THR A 46 15.03 -6.73 21.73
N GLU A 47 14.47 -7.93 21.60
CA GLU A 47 14.94 -8.94 20.63
C GLU A 47 14.88 -8.47 19.16
N PHE A 48 14.12 -7.40 18.88
CA PHE A 48 13.94 -6.83 17.56
C PHE A 48 14.96 -5.74 17.21
N GLU A 49 15.86 -5.34 18.11
CA GLU A 49 16.79 -4.22 17.89
C GLU A 49 17.68 -4.38 16.64
N SER A 50 18.00 -5.62 16.28
CA SER A 50 18.80 -5.95 15.08
C SER A 50 18.00 -6.66 13.99
N ALA A 51 16.69 -6.78 14.15
CA ALA A 51 15.83 -7.52 13.23
C ALA A 51 15.54 -6.71 11.95
N THR A 52 15.23 -7.42 10.87
CA THR A 52 14.70 -6.81 9.64
C THR A 52 13.28 -6.30 9.87
N LEU A 53 12.85 -5.31 9.08
CA LEU A 53 11.48 -4.80 9.16
C LEU A 53 10.43 -5.91 8.98
N GLU A 54 10.66 -6.80 8.03
CA GLU A 54 9.74 -7.91 7.76
C GLU A 54 9.68 -8.92 8.92
N ASP A 55 10.82 -9.20 9.57
CA ASP A 55 10.84 -10.06 10.75
C ASP A 55 10.06 -9.43 11.91
N ILE A 56 10.21 -8.12 12.12
CA ILE A 56 9.43 -7.40 13.13
C ILE A 56 7.93 -7.49 12.82
N VAL A 57 7.52 -7.22 11.58
CA VAL A 57 6.12 -7.31 11.17
C VAL A 57 5.56 -8.71 11.40
N LYS A 58 6.32 -9.76 11.09
CA LYS A 58 5.86 -11.16 11.20
C LYS A 58 5.83 -11.71 12.63
N LYS A 59 6.64 -11.16 13.53
CA LYS A 59 6.89 -11.77 14.86
C LYS A 59 6.45 -10.89 16.04
N SER A 60 6.23 -9.59 15.81
CA SER A 60 5.83 -8.68 16.87
C SER A 60 4.30 -8.53 16.99
N SER A 61 3.86 -7.82 18.02
CA SER A 61 2.45 -7.54 18.28
C SER A 61 2.25 -6.13 18.88
N GLY A 62 0.99 -5.69 19.01
CA GLY A 62 0.65 -4.43 19.64
C GLY A 62 1.24 -3.21 18.94
N GLY A 63 1.72 -2.24 19.73
CA GLY A 63 2.26 -0.98 19.19
C GLY A 63 3.49 -1.16 18.30
N LEU A 64 4.35 -2.13 18.61
CA LEU A 64 5.53 -2.43 17.80
C LEU A 64 5.11 -2.95 16.41
N PHE A 65 4.21 -3.93 16.37
CA PHE A 65 3.62 -4.42 15.11
C PHE A 65 2.98 -3.28 14.32
N ASN A 66 2.14 -2.47 14.95
CA ASN A 66 1.43 -1.40 14.26
C ASN A 66 2.40 -0.43 13.56
N ASN A 67 3.45 0.02 14.24
CA ASN A 67 4.42 0.93 13.62
C ASN A 67 5.26 0.25 12.54
N ALA A 68 5.74 -0.97 12.77
CA ALA A 68 6.51 -1.73 11.78
C ALA A 68 5.69 -2.04 10.52
N ALA A 69 4.46 -2.51 10.69
CA ALA A 69 3.56 -2.80 9.57
C ALA A 69 3.20 -1.54 8.78
N GLN A 70 2.96 -0.39 9.46
CA GLN A 70 2.72 0.88 8.77
C GLN A 70 3.94 1.37 8.00
N VAL A 71 5.16 1.19 8.50
CA VAL A 71 6.38 1.49 7.72
C VAL A 71 6.42 0.64 6.45
N TRP A 72 6.15 -0.65 6.56
CA TRP A 72 6.15 -1.57 5.43
C TRP A 72 5.02 -1.25 4.43
N ASN A 73 3.78 -1.08 4.91
CA ASN A 73 2.61 -0.79 4.08
C ASN A 73 2.78 0.50 3.27
N HIS A 74 3.27 1.58 3.91
CA HIS A 74 3.49 2.86 3.23
C HIS A 74 4.62 2.75 2.19
N THR A 75 5.72 2.06 2.51
CA THR A 75 6.80 1.81 1.54
C THR A 75 6.27 1.06 0.32
N PHE A 76 5.45 0.02 0.54
CA PHE A 76 4.82 -0.74 -0.52
C PHE A 76 3.86 0.11 -1.36
N TYR A 77 3.07 0.95 -0.71
CA TYR A 77 2.14 1.88 -1.36
C TYR A 77 2.87 2.88 -2.29
N TRP A 78 3.94 3.53 -1.79
CA TRP A 78 4.70 4.48 -2.62
C TRP A 78 5.31 3.84 -3.86
N ASN A 79 5.83 2.63 -3.75
CA ASN A 79 6.36 1.87 -4.89
C ASN A 79 5.25 1.41 -5.86
N GLY A 80 4.04 1.23 -5.36
CA GLY A 80 2.85 0.87 -6.13
C GLY A 80 2.27 2.01 -6.97
N LEU A 81 2.77 3.24 -6.81
CA LEU A 81 2.39 4.43 -7.58
C LEU A 81 3.56 4.92 -8.42
N LYS A 82 3.26 5.55 -9.56
CA LYS A 82 4.26 6.27 -10.37
C LYS A 82 3.64 7.45 -11.11
N PRO A 83 4.42 8.52 -11.37
CA PRO A 83 4.00 9.59 -12.27
C PRO A 83 3.63 9.03 -13.65
N ASN A 84 2.55 9.52 -14.24
CA ASN A 84 2.04 9.04 -15.53
C ASN A 84 1.83 7.51 -15.57
N GLY A 85 1.45 6.93 -14.43
CA GLY A 85 1.07 5.53 -14.29
C GLY A 85 -0.32 5.23 -14.84
N GLY A 86 -0.96 4.23 -14.24
CA GLY A 86 -2.33 3.86 -14.60
C GLY A 86 -2.44 3.10 -15.92
N GLY A 87 -3.59 3.25 -16.57
CA GLY A 87 -3.91 2.42 -17.71
C GLY A 87 -4.21 0.97 -17.34
N ALA A 88 -4.34 0.09 -18.33
CA ALA A 88 -4.51 -1.33 -18.13
C ALA A 88 -3.13 -2.02 -17.97
N PRO A 89 -3.02 -3.05 -17.11
CA PRO A 89 -1.81 -3.88 -17.05
C PRO A 89 -1.59 -4.65 -18.36
N THR A 90 -0.38 -5.12 -18.55
CA THR A 90 0.01 -6.00 -19.66
C THR A 90 0.69 -7.26 -19.17
N GLY A 91 0.89 -8.24 -20.05
CA GLY A 91 1.61 -9.48 -19.73
C GLY A 91 0.94 -10.29 -18.61
N ALA A 92 1.76 -10.96 -17.80
CA ALA A 92 1.30 -11.90 -16.79
C ALA A 92 0.29 -11.32 -15.77
N VAL A 93 0.40 -10.02 -15.44
CA VAL A 93 -0.59 -9.36 -14.54
C VAL A 93 -1.94 -9.26 -15.21
N ALA A 94 -1.98 -8.87 -16.50
CA ALA A 94 -3.23 -8.80 -17.27
C ALA A 94 -3.86 -10.19 -17.41
N ASP A 95 -3.05 -11.20 -17.71
CA ASP A 95 -3.51 -12.60 -17.85
C ASP A 95 -4.12 -13.11 -16.54
N ALA A 96 -3.45 -12.88 -15.42
CA ALA A 96 -3.93 -13.31 -14.11
C ALA A 96 -5.22 -12.56 -13.69
N ILE A 97 -5.32 -11.25 -13.96
CA ILE A 97 -6.52 -10.45 -13.72
C ILE A 97 -7.68 -10.96 -14.58
N ASN A 98 -7.44 -11.19 -15.87
CA ASN A 98 -8.48 -11.69 -16.78
C ASN A 98 -8.93 -13.11 -16.40
N ALA A 99 -8.02 -13.97 -15.95
CA ALA A 99 -8.35 -15.29 -15.45
C ALA A 99 -9.30 -15.27 -14.23
N LYS A 100 -9.13 -14.29 -13.34
CA LYS A 100 -9.95 -14.18 -12.11
C LYS A 100 -11.26 -13.40 -12.31
N TRP A 101 -11.22 -12.27 -13.02
CA TRP A 101 -12.36 -11.34 -13.14
C TRP A 101 -12.96 -11.25 -14.54
N GLY A 102 -12.36 -11.90 -15.54
CA GLY A 102 -12.82 -11.89 -16.92
C GLY A 102 -12.32 -10.67 -17.71
N SER A 103 -12.10 -9.54 -17.08
CA SER A 103 -11.56 -8.33 -17.71
C SER A 103 -10.89 -7.40 -16.68
N PHE A 104 -10.06 -6.49 -17.19
CA PHE A 104 -9.49 -5.42 -16.36
C PHE A 104 -10.56 -4.49 -15.78
N ASP A 105 -11.59 -4.15 -16.55
CA ASP A 105 -12.67 -3.27 -16.09
C ASP A 105 -13.46 -3.91 -14.94
N ALA A 106 -13.76 -5.20 -15.02
CA ALA A 106 -14.41 -5.93 -13.93
C ALA A 106 -13.54 -6.00 -12.66
N PHE A 107 -12.23 -6.20 -12.81
CA PHE A 107 -11.28 -6.12 -11.71
C PHE A 107 -11.25 -4.72 -11.09
N LYS A 108 -11.13 -3.69 -11.93
CA LYS A 108 -11.08 -2.29 -11.48
C LYS A 108 -12.33 -1.91 -10.70
N GLU A 109 -13.50 -2.32 -11.17
CA GLU A 109 -14.77 -2.12 -10.46
C GLU A 109 -14.76 -2.85 -9.10
N ALA A 110 -14.39 -4.14 -9.08
CA ALA A 110 -14.34 -4.94 -7.86
C ALA A 110 -13.37 -4.37 -6.83
N PHE A 111 -12.16 -3.97 -7.24
CA PHE A 111 -11.14 -3.36 -6.38
C PHE A 111 -11.62 -2.02 -5.83
N THR A 112 -12.17 -1.16 -6.70
CA THR A 112 -12.72 0.15 -6.30
C THR A 112 -13.85 -0.01 -5.29
N LYS A 113 -14.79 -0.93 -5.54
CA LYS A 113 -15.87 -1.24 -4.61
C LYS A 113 -15.34 -1.75 -3.26
N SER A 114 -14.31 -2.59 -3.28
CA SER A 114 -13.65 -3.09 -2.07
C SER A 114 -12.99 -1.95 -1.28
N CYS A 115 -12.27 -1.03 -1.94
CA CYS A 115 -11.68 0.16 -1.31
C CYS A 115 -12.73 1.06 -0.65
N ILE A 116 -13.82 1.36 -1.38
CA ILE A 116 -14.90 2.22 -0.87
C ILE A 116 -15.60 1.56 0.32
N GLY A 117 -15.85 0.25 0.24
CA GLY A 117 -16.53 -0.53 1.28
C GLY A 117 -15.63 -0.92 2.46
N ASN A 118 -14.32 -0.70 2.41
CA ASN A 118 -13.43 -0.97 3.54
C ASN A 118 -13.71 0.05 4.66
N PHE A 119 -14.44 -0.39 5.69
CA PHE A 119 -14.94 0.49 6.72
C PHE A 119 -13.82 0.99 7.65
N GLY A 120 -13.80 2.29 7.89
CA GLY A 120 -12.80 2.94 8.76
C GLY A 120 -11.43 3.07 8.09
N SER A 121 -10.38 2.93 8.90
CA SER A 121 -8.98 3.00 8.47
C SER A 121 -8.47 1.62 8.06
N GLY A 122 -7.79 1.54 6.94
CA GLY A 122 -7.26 0.26 6.47
C GLY A 122 -6.62 0.35 5.09
N TRP A 123 -6.44 -0.81 4.49
CA TRP A 123 -5.76 -1.02 3.21
C TRP A 123 -6.53 -2.02 2.37
N THR A 124 -6.60 -1.79 1.07
CA THR A 124 -7.12 -2.77 0.12
C THR A 124 -5.98 -3.28 -0.75
N TRP A 125 -5.89 -4.59 -0.88
CA TRP A 125 -4.76 -5.28 -1.52
C TRP A 125 -5.23 -6.11 -2.70
N LEU A 126 -4.45 -6.09 -3.78
CA LEU A 126 -4.41 -7.16 -4.75
C LEU A 126 -3.35 -8.16 -4.29
N VAL A 127 -3.71 -9.41 -4.11
CA VAL A 127 -2.80 -10.46 -3.63
C VAL A 127 -2.78 -11.66 -4.56
N LYS A 128 -1.65 -12.40 -4.56
CA LYS A 128 -1.54 -13.74 -5.13
C LYS A 128 -1.69 -14.75 -4.00
N LYS A 129 -2.65 -15.63 -4.15
CA LYS A 129 -2.90 -16.74 -3.22
C LYS A 129 -1.88 -17.86 -3.38
N GLY A 130 -1.81 -18.78 -2.40
CA GLY A 130 -0.92 -19.93 -2.45
C GLY A 130 -1.15 -20.90 -3.62
N ASP A 131 -2.35 -20.90 -4.21
CA ASP A 131 -2.70 -21.67 -5.42
C ASP A 131 -2.36 -20.92 -6.72
N GLY A 132 -1.78 -19.73 -6.63
CA GLY A 132 -1.41 -18.88 -7.75
C GLY A 132 -2.53 -17.96 -8.25
N SER A 133 -3.78 -18.12 -7.80
CA SER A 133 -4.88 -17.23 -8.16
C SER A 133 -4.73 -15.86 -7.54
N LEU A 134 -5.36 -14.85 -8.14
CA LEU A 134 -5.43 -13.51 -7.56
C LEU A 134 -6.68 -13.35 -6.69
N ASP A 135 -6.58 -12.44 -5.70
CA ASP A 135 -7.73 -12.05 -4.90
C ASP A 135 -7.61 -10.59 -4.42
N ILE A 136 -8.75 -10.01 -4.01
CA ILE A 136 -8.81 -8.69 -3.38
C ILE A 136 -9.10 -8.91 -1.90
N VAL A 137 -8.22 -8.40 -1.04
CA VAL A 137 -8.40 -8.51 0.41
C VAL A 137 -8.34 -7.13 1.07
N ASN A 138 -9.18 -6.95 2.09
CA ASN A 138 -9.17 -5.76 2.93
C ASN A 138 -8.52 -6.07 4.27
N THR A 139 -7.71 -5.14 4.76
CA THR A 139 -7.15 -5.19 6.11
C THR A 139 -7.51 -3.93 6.87
N SER A 140 -7.71 -4.06 8.17
CA SER A 140 -8.02 -2.92 9.05
C SER A 140 -6.75 -2.39 9.72
N ASN A 141 -6.72 -1.08 9.97
CA ASN A 141 -5.63 -0.39 10.65
C ASN A 141 -4.26 -0.67 10.00
N ALA A 142 -3.34 -1.28 10.73
CA ALA A 142 -1.99 -1.60 10.28
C ALA A 142 -1.84 -3.01 9.68
N ALA A 143 -2.89 -3.85 9.75
CA ALA A 143 -2.79 -5.23 9.28
C ALA A 143 -2.37 -5.32 7.81
N THR A 144 -1.62 -6.37 7.48
CA THR A 144 -0.96 -6.54 6.20
C THR A 144 -0.96 -8.01 5.77
N PRO A 145 -1.09 -8.33 4.47
CA PRO A 145 -0.94 -9.69 3.95
C PRO A 145 0.43 -10.32 4.22
N LEU A 146 1.46 -9.49 4.51
CA LEU A 146 2.82 -9.96 4.81
C LEU A 146 2.88 -10.94 6.00
N THR A 147 1.91 -10.89 6.91
CA THR A 147 1.82 -11.80 8.06
C THR A 147 1.16 -13.14 7.72
N GLY A 148 0.59 -13.27 6.55
CA GLY A 148 -0.10 -14.47 6.07
C GLY A 148 0.65 -15.20 4.97
N ALA A 149 -0.07 -16.06 4.26
CA ALA A 149 0.44 -16.83 3.11
C ALA A 149 0.28 -16.09 1.76
N ASP A 150 -0.50 -15.03 1.73
CA ASP A 150 -0.82 -14.30 0.51
C ASP A 150 0.32 -13.33 0.15
N LYS A 151 0.72 -13.31 -1.12
CA LYS A 151 1.76 -12.41 -1.62
C LYS A 151 1.12 -11.11 -2.12
N PRO A 152 1.38 -9.94 -1.49
CA PRO A 152 0.84 -8.68 -1.95
C PRO A 152 1.45 -8.25 -3.29
N LEU A 153 0.63 -7.75 -4.21
CA LEU A 153 1.03 -7.27 -5.52
C LEU A 153 0.86 -5.76 -5.67
N LEU A 154 -0.24 -5.22 -5.12
CA LEU A 154 -0.60 -3.82 -5.16
C LEU A 154 -1.43 -3.48 -3.93
N THR A 155 -1.36 -2.24 -3.46
CA THR A 155 -2.21 -1.76 -2.37
C THR A 155 -2.73 -0.36 -2.62
N CYS A 156 -3.91 -0.09 -2.07
CA CYS A 156 -4.48 1.26 -1.92
C CYS A 156 -4.65 1.56 -0.44
N ASP A 157 -4.06 2.66 0.01
CA ASP A 157 -4.29 3.20 1.34
C ASP A 157 -5.67 3.86 1.41
N VAL A 158 -6.54 3.36 2.28
CA VAL A 158 -7.88 3.93 2.48
C VAL A 158 -8.05 4.57 3.87
N TRP A 159 -6.96 4.79 4.59
CA TRP A 159 -6.95 5.72 5.70
C TRP A 159 -7.33 7.12 5.22
N GLU A 160 -8.08 7.89 5.99
CA GLU A 160 -8.47 9.25 5.59
C GLU A 160 -7.26 10.17 5.38
N HIS A 161 -6.17 9.97 6.10
CA HIS A 161 -4.94 10.74 5.90
C HIS A 161 -4.34 10.62 4.48
N ALA A 162 -4.68 9.56 3.75
CA ALA A 162 -4.20 9.35 2.38
C ALA A 162 -4.87 10.29 1.37
N TYR A 163 -6.08 10.80 1.66
CA TYR A 163 -6.88 11.53 0.67
C TYR A 163 -7.62 12.76 1.19
N TYR A 164 -7.66 12.99 2.50
CA TYR A 164 -8.52 14.03 3.06
C TYR A 164 -8.11 15.46 2.64
N ILE A 165 -6.82 15.72 2.44
CA ILE A 165 -6.32 17.03 2.00
C ILE A 165 -6.86 17.37 0.60
N ASP A 166 -6.79 16.43 -0.35
CA ASP A 166 -7.16 16.66 -1.74
C ASP A 166 -8.67 16.44 -2.00
N TYR A 167 -9.26 15.46 -1.32
CA TYR A 167 -10.59 14.94 -1.67
C TYR A 167 -11.60 15.01 -0.52
N ARG A 168 -11.19 15.47 0.66
CA ARG A 168 -12.02 15.45 1.88
C ARG A 168 -12.60 14.06 2.12
N ASN A 169 -13.89 13.94 2.37
CA ASN A 169 -14.59 12.67 2.58
C ASN A 169 -14.91 11.91 1.29
N ALA A 170 -14.50 12.39 0.13
CA ALA A 170 -14.85 11.81 -1.16
C ALA A 170 -13.87 10.68 -1.56
N ARG A 171 -13.82 9.57 -0.79
CA ARG A 171 -13.01 8.40 -1.11
C ARG A 171 -13.19 7.90 -2.55
N PRO A 172 -14.40 7.90 -3.16
CA PRO A 172 -14.55 7.51 -4.58
C PRO A 172 -13.71 8.36 -5.55
N LYS A 173 -13.62 9.68 -5.33
CA LYS A 173 -12.79 10.57 -6.18
C LYS A 173 -11.30 10.31 -6.01
N TYR A 174 -10.86 9.99 -4.78
CA TYR A 174 -9.49 9.55 -4.54
C TYR A 174 -9.16 8.27 -5.30
N LEU A 175 -10.11 7.33 -5.39
CA LEU A 175 -9.90 6.10 -6.17
C LEU A 175 -9.74 6.38 -7.68
N GLU A 176 -10.47 7.36 -8.25
CA GLU A 176 -10.24 7.80 -9.63
C GLU A 176 -8.79 8.27 -9.83
N ALA A 177 -8.27 9.08 -8.89
CA ALA A 177 -6.89 9.54 -8.89
C ALA A 177 -5.88 8.40 -8.70
N PHE A 178 -6.14 7.48 -7.79
CA PHE A 178 -5.32 6.28 -7.56
C PHE A 178 -5.12 5.49 -8.86
N TRP A 179 -6.20 5.23 -9.62
CA TRP A 179 -6.13 4.50 -10.88
C TRP A 179 -5.29 5.18 -11.97
N ALA A 180 -5.14 6.49 -11.93
CA ALA A 180 -4.25 7.23 -12.84
C ALA A 180 -2.77 7.11 -12.49
N LEU A 181 -2.43 6.57 -11.31
CA LEU A 181 -1.08 6.52 -10.78
C LEU A 181 -0.53 5.09 -10.59
N VAL A 182 -1.36 4.05 -10.76
CA VAL A 182 -0.94 2.66 -10.50
C VAL A 182 0.33 2.30 -11.27
N ASN A 183 1.29 1.74 -10.55
CA ASN A 183 2.54 1.22 -11.09
C ASN A 183 2.43 -0.29 -11.40
N TRP A 184 1.96 -0.62 -12.60
CA TRP A 184 1.80 -2.02 -13.01
C TRP A 184 3.12 -2.79 -13.12
N ASP A 185 4.26 -2.10 -13.36
CA ASP A 185 5.58 -2.74 -13.39
C ASP A 185 5.95 -3.27 -11.99
N PHE A 186 5.59 -2.53 -10.94
CA PHE A 186 5.75 -2.97 -9.56
C PHE A 186 4.86 -4.18 -9.24
N ALA A 187 3.60 -4.16 -9.65
CA ALA A 187 2.71 -5.31 -9.49
C ALA A 187 3.22 -6.56 -10.24
N ALA A 188 3.74 -6.38 -11.47
CA ALA A 188 4.34 -7.46 -12.26
C ALA A 188 5.58 -8.05 -11.60
N LYS A 189 6.46 -7.21 -11.06
CA LYS A 189 7.63 -7.66 -10.29
C LYS A 189 7.24 -8.49 -9.06
N ASN A 190 6.16 -8.10 -8.39
CA ASN A 190 5.66 -8.84 -7.22
C ASN A 190 4.94 -10.14 -7.61
N LEU A 191 4.35 -10.22 -8.82
CA LEU A 191 3.67 -11.42 -9.30
C LEU A 191 4.65 -12.56 -9.63
N ALA A 192 5.82 -12.21 -10.13
CA ALA A 192 6.90 -13.15 -10.46
C ALA A 192 7.49 -13.88 -9.20
#